data_5508fd305ced135e9721aea4af2f5816
#
_entry.id   5508fd305ced135e9721aea4af2f5816
#
_cell.length_a   1.000
_cell.length_b   1.000
_cell.length_c   1.000
_cell.angle_alpha   90.00
_cell.angle_beta   90.00
_cell.angle_gamma   90.00
#
_symmetry.space_group_name_H-M   'P 1'
#
loop_
_entity.id
_entity.type
_entity.pdbx_description
1 polymer ?
#
loop_
_entity_poly.entity_id
_entity_poly.type
_entity_poly.pdbx_seq_one_letter_code
_entity_poly.pdbx_strand_id
1 'polypeptide(L)'
;YWAYYTLGWGGWWFWDPVENASLMPWLAATALLHSASVLASRNALRAWTVMLGVIAFSMSMVGTFIVRSGLLTSVHSFAVDPERGTFLLALMAIYIGGALTLFAIRAGTVAEGKKFALLSREGSLVINNLLLTTILALVLLGTLYPIVAEAMGEKISVGPPYFNSVSAVFTVPMVVRGSLPEPSRLLVTTGPHPPPPAASTKPPNRASLATCLGSRRCC
;
A
#
# COMPACT_ATOMS: atom_id res chain seq x y z
N TYR A 1 3.69 -21.14 12.77
CA TYR A 1 3.83 -21.84 14.05
C TYR A 1 3.99 -23.35 13.83
N TRP A 2 3.02 -24.02 13.19
CA TRP A 2 3.06 -25.46 12.94
C TRP A 2 4.27 -25.88 12.10
N ALA A 3 4.56 -25.22 11.00
CA ALA A 3 5.69 -25.52 10.14
C ALA A 3 7.02 -25.38 10.88
N TYR A 4 7.14 -24.38 11.76
CA TYR A 4 8.32 -24.16 12.57
C TYR A 4 8.55 -25.32 13.59
N TYR A 5 7.51 -25.69 14.32
CA TYR A 5 7.64 -26.69 15.39
C TYR A 5 7.62 -28.14 14.89
N THR A 6 6.85 -28.43 13.86
CA THR A 6 6.64 -29.80 13.38
C THR A 6 7.59 -30.18 12.26
N LEU A 7 7.89 -29.25 11.34
CA LEU A 7 8.74 -29.52 10.19
C LEU A 7 10.16 -29.00 10.36
N GLY A 8 10.45 -28.25 11.42
CA GLY A 8 11.74 -27.62 11.64
C GLY A 8 12.09 -26.59 10.57
N TRP A 9 11.09 -26.04 9.89
CA TRP A 9 11.30 -25.05 8.85
C TRP A 9 11.58 -23.69 9.48
N GLY A 10 12.82 -23.30 9.46
CA GLY A 10 13.38 -21.98 9.56
C GLY A 10 12.86 -21.08 10.68
N GLY A 11 13.06 -19.80 10.56
CA GLY A 11 12.66 -18.75 11.47
C GLY A 11 11.42 -18.01 10.99
N TRP A 12 11.33 -16.76 11.43
CA TRP A 12 10.17 -15.91 11.17
C TRP A 12 10.12 -15.41 9.73
N TRP A 13 11.31 -15.12 9.13
CA TRP A 13 11.43 -14.55 7.81
C TRP A 13 12.86 -14.70 7.28
N PHE A 14 13.03 -15.28 6.10
CA PHE A 14 14.34 -15.53 5.48
C PHE A 14 14.59 -14.75 4.19
N TRP A 15 13.67 -13.92 3.78
CA TRP A 15 13.74 -13.25 2.49
C TRP A 15 13.78 -14.23 1.31
N ASP A 16 13.14 -15.36 1.47
CA ASP A 16 12.96 -16.32 0.38
C ASP A 16 12.13 -15.68 -0.75
N PRO A 17 12.39 -16.01 -2.02
CA PRO A 17 11.64 -15.43 -3.15
C PRO A 17 10.12 -15.56 -3.06
N VAL A 18 9.60 -16.66 -2.47
CA VAL A 18 8.16 -16.84 -2.25
C VAL A 18 7.63 -15.97 -1.12
N GLU A 19 8.41 -15.78 -0.06
CA GLU A 19 8.08 -14.83 1.02
C GLU A 19 8.05 -13.39 0.47
N ASN A 20 9.07 -13.01 -0.29
CA ASN A 20 9.13 -11.71 -0.97
C ASN A 20 7.95 -11.52 -1.92
N ALA A 21 7.55 -12.56 -2.67
CA ALA A 21 6.41 -12.55 -3.56
C ALA A 21 5.09 -12.24 -2.84
N SER A 22 4.95 -12.67 -1.58
CA SER A 22 3.77 -12.36 -0.75
C SER A 22 3.84 -10.97 -0.12
N LEU A 23 5.04 -10.48 0.20
CA LEU A 23 5.27 -9.16 0.79
C LEU A 23 4.98 -8.03 -0.19
N MET A 24 5.36 -8.18 -1.45
CA MET A 24 5.25 -7.14 -2.47
C MET A 24 3.81 -6.62 -2.67
N PRO A 25 2.79 -7.47 -2.90
CA PRO A 25 1.42 -6.99 -3.01
C PRO A 25 0.88 -6.38 -1.72
N TRP A 26 1.34 -6.85 -0.56
CA TRP A 26 0.96 -6.26 0.74
C TRP A 26 1.50 -4.83 0.90
N LEU A 27 2.77 -4.58 0.56
CA LEU A 27 3.35 -3.23 0.57
C LEU A 27 2.58 -2.28 -0.37
N ALA A 28 2.30 -2.74 -1.60
CA ALA A 28 1.54 -1.96 -2.57
C ALA A 28 0.10 -1.68 -2.12
N ALA A 29 -0.58 -2.68 -1.54
CA ALA A 29 -1.94 -2.53 -1.03
C ALA A 29 -1.99 -1.58 0.19
N THR A 30 -0.99 -1.61 1.06
CA THR A 30 -0.88 -0.68 2.18
C THR A 30 -0.69 0.77 1.68
N ALA A 31 0.18 0.98 0.70
CA ALA A 31 0.36 2.28 0.07
C ALA A 31 -0.94 2.75 -0.64
N LEU A 32 -1.65 1.83 -1.30
CA LEU A 32 -2.95 2.09 -1.92
C LEU A 32 -3.99 2.54 -0.88
N LEU A 33 -4.05 1.88 0.27
CA LEU A 33 -4.96 2.24 1.36
C LEU A 33 -4.69 3.67 1.87
N HIS A 34 -3.43 4.04 2.05
CA HIS A 34 -3.05 5.40 2.42
C HIS A 34 -3.47 6.42 1.35
N SER A 35 -3.20 6.13 0.07
CA SER A 35 -3.59 7.00 -1.05
C SER A 35 -5.10 7.13 -1.17
N ALA A 36 -5.85 6.03 -1.01
CA ALA A 36 -7.31 6.04 -1.03
C ALA A 36 -7.90 6.90 0.09
N SER A 37 -7.28 6.89 1.29
CA SER A 37 -7.68 7.73 2.41
C SER A 37 -7.47 9.22 2.12
N VAL A 38 -6.35 9.58 1.48
CA VAL A 38 -6.09 10.96 1.03
C VAL A 38 -7.06 11.36 -0.10
N LEU A 39 -7.32 10.46 -1.05
CA LEU A 39 -8.27 10.69 -2.12
C LEU A 39 -9.68 10.96 -1.58
N ALA A 40 -10.15 10.17 -0.62
CA ALA A 40 -11.47 10.32 -0.02
C ALA A 40 -11.62 11.63 0.76
N SER A 41 -10.57 12.08 1.47
CA SER A 41 -10.62 13.26 2.33
C SER A 41 -10.32 14.56 1.60
N ARG A 42 -9.43 14.57 0.63
CA ARG A 42 -8.91 15.77 -0.05
C ARG A 42 -9.11 15.78 -1.56
N ASN A 43 -9.60 14.68 -2.14
CA ASN A 43 -9.74 14.53 -3.58
C ASN A 43 -8.40 14.74 -4.33
N ALA A 44 -7.30 14.30 -3.72
CA ALA A 44 -5.94 14.41 -4.22
C ALA A 44 -5.35 13.02 -4.50
N LEU A 45 -4.22 12.95 -5.20
CA LEU A 45 -3.50 11.70 -5.53
C LEU A 45 -4.28 10.70 -6.39
N ARG A 46 -5.20 11.16 -7.24
CA ARG A 46 -6.03 10.28 -8.09
C ARG A 46 -5.21 9.37 -8.98
N ALA A 47 -4.26 9.93 -9.73
CA ALA A 47 -3.39 9.18 -10.63
C ALA A 47 -2.53 8.18 -9.86
N TRP A 48 -1.98 8.60 -8.74
CA TRP A 48 -1.18 7.76 -7.86
C TRP A 48 -1.98 6.60 -7.26
N THR A 49 -3.22 6.84 -6.83
CA THR A 49 -4.12 5.80 -6.31
C THR A 49 -4.44 4.75 -7.36
N VAL A 50 -4.76 5.17 -8.59
CA VAL A 50 -5.01 4.24 -9.69
C VAL A 50 -3.74 3.43 -10.02
N MET A 51 -2.58 4.09 -10.10
CA MET A 51 -1.31 3.42 -10.36
C MET A 51 -0.96 2.39 -9.28
N LEU A 52 -1.14 2.74 -8.00
CA LEU A 52 -0.93 1.79 -6.90
C LEU A 52 -1.89 0.60 -6.95
N GLY A 53 -3.13 0.80 -7.40
CA GLY A 53 -4.07 -0.30 -7.62
C GLY A 53 -3.58 -1.26 -8.71
N VAL A 54 -3.08 -0.73 -9.83
CA VAL A 54 -2.47 -1.53 -10.89
C VAL A 54 -1.23 -2.27 -10.37
N ILE A 55 -0.34 -1.57 -9.62
CA ILE A 55 0.86 -2.17 -9.04
C ILE A 55 0.51 -3.29 -8.05
N ALA A 56 -0.44 -3.07 -7.14
CA ALA A 56 -0.82 -4.07 -6.14
C ALA A 56 -1.33 -5.37 -6.80
N PHE A 57 -2.20 -5.23 -7.80
CA PHE A 57 -2.67 -6.37 -8.58
C PHE A 57 -1.55 -7.03 -9.39
N SER A 58 -0.70 -6.24 -10.03
CA SER A 58 0.45 -6.74 -10.80
C SER A 58 1.42 -7.53 -9.92
N MET A 59 1.71 -7.06 -8.71
CA MET A 59 2.59 -7.77 -7.76
C MET A 59 1.99 -9.10 -7.30
N SER A 60 0.67 -9.18 -7.15
CA SER A 60 -0.02 -10.44 -6.85
C SER A 60 0.13 -11.45 -7.98
N MET A 61 0.01 -11.00 -9.23
CA MET A 61 0.21 -11.86 -10.41
C MET A 61 1.68 -12.29 -10.57
N VAL A 62 2.62 -11.35 -10.38
CA VAL A 62 4.06 -11.63 -10.37
C VAL A 62 4.40 -12.67 -9.29
N GLY A 63 3.84 -12.53 -8.09
CA GLY A 63 4.01 -13.51 -7.02
C GLY A 63 3.53 -14.90 -7.43
N THR A 64 2.34 -15.01 -8.02
CA THR A 64 1.80 -16.28 -8.52
C THR A 64 2.71 -16.88 -9.61
N PHE A 65 3.23 -16.05 -10.51
CA PHE A 65 4.16 -16.46 -11.55
C PHE A 65 5.48 -16.99 -10.97
N ILE A 66 6.07 -16.27 -10.01
CA ILE A 66 7.33 -16.69 -9.34
C ILE A 66 7.18 -18.08 -8.72
N VAL A 67 6.06 -18.31 -8.01
CA VAL A 67 5.80 -19.59 -7.33
C VAL A 67 5.60 -20.74 -8.32
N ARG A 68 4.96 -20.48 -9.47
CA ARG A 68 4.59 -21.54 -10.44
C ARG A 68 5.62 -21.78 -11.52
N SER A 69 6.38 -20.77 -11.92
CA SER A 69 7.30 -20.86 -13.05
C SER A 69 8.52 -21.77 -12.81
N GLY A 70 8.90 -21.95 -11.54
CA GLY A 70 10.13 -22.66 -11.20
C GLY A 70 11.42 -21.91 -11.55
N LEU A 71 11.30 -20.61 -11.90
CA LEU A 71 12.46 -19.78 -12.25
C LEU A 71 13.36 -19.49 -11.05
N LEU A 72 12.80 -19.48 -9.85
CA LEU A 72 13.53 -19.26 -8.62
C LEU A 72 13.47 -20.50 -7.72
N THR A 73 14.60 -20.87 -7.19
CA THR A 73 14.69 -21.93 -6.18
C THR A 73 14.20 -21.39 -4.85
N SER A 74 13.19 -22.05 -4.27
CA SER A 74 12.63 -21.72 -2.98
C SER A 74 12.24 -22.99 -2.22
N VAL A 75 12.46 -23.00 -0.92
CA VAL A 75 12.00 -24.07 -0.04
C VAL A 75 10.47 -24.14 0.05
N HIS A 76 9.79 -23.09 -0.36
CA HIS A 76 8.32 -22.98 -0.37
C HIS A 76 7.71 -23.24 -1.77
N SER A 77 8.52 -23.60 -2.76
CA SER A 77 8.06 -23.83 -4.14
C SER A 77 7.68 -25.29 -4.35
N PHE A 78 6.51 -25.71 -3.88
CA PHE A 78 6.04 -27.10 -3.92
C PHE A 78 5.38 -27.54 -5.21
N ALA A 79 4.97 -26.62 -6.06
CA ALA A 79 4.14 -26.91 -7.24
C ALA A 79 4.65 -26.20 -8.47
N VAL A 80 5.88 -26.54 -8.85
CA VAL A 80 6.49 -26.05 -10.09
C VAL A 80 5.79 -26.68 -11.29
N ASP A 81 5.28 -25.83 -12.19
CA ASP A 81 4.59 -26.23 -13.42
C ASP A 81 4.93 -25.22 -14.54
N PRO A 82 5.97 -25.49 -15.35
CA PRO A 82 6.44 -24.58 -16.38
C PRO A 82 5.39 -24.28 -17.47
N GLU A 83 4.51 -25.23 -17.81
CA GLU A 83 3.45 -25.00 -18.79
C GLU A 83 2.45 -23.96 -18.30
N ARG A 84 1.98 -24.11 -17.08
CA ARG A 84 1.13 -23.11 -16.43
C ARG A 84 1.87 -21.80 -16.17
N GLY A 85 3.17 -21.85 -15.91
CA GLY A 85 4.04 -20.68 -15.81
C GLY A 85 4.01 -19.84 -17.09
N THR A 86 4.12 -20.46 -18.25
CA THR A 86 4.04 -19.77 -19.55
C THR A 86 2.67 -19.15 -19.79
N PHE A 87 1.59 -19.85 -19.45
CA PHE A 87 0.24 -19.32 -19.53
C PHE A 87 0.06 -18.11 -18.62
N LEU A 88 0.55 -18.18 -17.37
CA LEU A 88 0.50 -17.07 -16.42
C LEU A 88 1.30 -15.86 -16.90
N LEU A 89 2.45 -16.08 -17.53
CA LEU A 89 3.26 -15.00 -18.12
C LEU A 89 2.48 -14.27 -19.23
N ALA A 90 1.84 -15.02 -20.13
CA ALA A 90 1.01 -14.43 -21.19
C ALA A 90 -0.19 -13.64 -20.60
N LEU A 91 -0.87 -14.23 -19.63
CA LEU A 91 -1.98 -13.59 -18.93
C LEU A 91 -1.52 -12.30 -18.22
N MET A 92 -0.40 -12.35 -17.51
CA MET A 92 0.21 -11.21 -16.84
C MET A 92 0.57 -10.10 -17.83
N ALA A 93 1.18 -10.44 -18.98
CA ALA A 93 1.51 -9.47 -20.03
C ALA A 93 0.24 -8.76 -20.56
N ILE A 94 -0.85 -9.49 -20.79
CA ILE A 94 -2.13 -8.92 -21.23
C ILE A 94 -2.72 -7.99 -20.18
N TYR A 95 -2.83 -8.43 -18.94
CA TYR A 95 -3.47 -7.63 -17.88
C TYR A 95 -2.63 -6.43 -17.47
N ILE A 96 -1.34 -6.61 -17.20
CA ILE A 96 -0.45 -5.51 -16.80
C ILE A 96 -0.24 -4.56 -17.97
N GLY A 97 0.08 -5.09 -19.16
CA GLY A 97 0.25 -4.30 -20.38
C GLY A 97 -1.02 -3.52 -20.75
N GLY A 98 -2.17 -4.18 -20.70
CA GLY A 98 -3.47 -3.56 -20.94
C GLY A 98 -3.80 -2.46 -19.92
N ALA A 99 -3.60 -2.73 -18.64
CA ALA A 99 -3.85 -1.76 -17.56
C ALA A 99 -2.93 -0.52 -17.68
N LEU A 100 -1.63 -0.73 -17.92
CA LEU A 100 -0.67 0.37 -18.09
C LEU A 100 -0.95 1.18 -19.37
N THR A 101 -1.31 0.51 -20.47
CA THR A 101 -1.69 1.18 -21.72
C THR A 101 -2.94 2.02 -21.53
N LEU A 102 -3.97 1.46 -20.90
CA LEU A 102 -5.20 2.18 -20.60
C LEU A 102 -4.95 3.37 -19.67
N PHE A 103 -4.12 3.19 -18.65
CA PHE A 103 -3.71 4.28 -17.77
C PHE A 103 -2.98 5.38 -18.54
N ALA A 104 -2.02 5.03 -19.40
CA ALA A 104 -1.26 6.00 -20.20
C ALA A 104 -2.19 6.81 -21.13
N ILE A 105 -3.14 6.15 -21.82
CA ILE A 105 -4.11 6.80 -22.69
C ILE A 105 -5.03 7.75 -21.91
N ARG A 106 -5.42 7.36 -20.69
CA ARG A 106 -6.35 8.11 -19.84
C ARG A 106 -5.69 9.01 -18.82
N ALA A 107 -4.37 9.07 -18.75
CA ALA A 107 -3.62 9.86 -17.76
C ALA A 107 -4.02 11.34 -17.75
N GLY A 108 -4.24 11.94 -18.92
CA GLY A 108 -4.66 13.34 -19.07
C GLY A 108 -6.08 13.64 -18.53
N THR A 109 -6.91 12.63 -18.34
CA THR A 109 -8.27 12.81 -17.77
C THR A 109 -8.27 12.76 -16.25
N VAL A 110 -7.19 12.29 -15.64
CA VAL A 110 -7.06 12.21 -14.19
C VAL A 110 -6.50 13.53 -13.66
N ALA A 111 -7.40 14.51 -13.46
CA ALA A 111 -7.01 15.81 -12.91
C ALA A 111 -6.41 15.67 -11.50
N GLU A 112 -5.29 16.36 -11.25
CA GLU A 112 -4.71 16.44 -9.92
C GLU A 112 -5.61 17.26 -8.98
N GLY A 113 -5.72 16.79 -7.73
CA GLY A 113 -6.46 17.48 -6.69
C GLY A 113 -5.70 18.67 -6.09
N LYS A 114 -6.26 19.25 -5.04
CA LYS A 114 -5.67 20.38 -4.33
C LYS A 114 -4.32 20.02 -3.69
N LYS A 115 -3.37 20.97 -3.73
CA LYS A 115 -2.08 20.84 -3.03
C LYS A 115 -2.30 20.90 -1.51
N PHE A 116 -1.49 20.17 -0.77
CA PHE A 116 -1.50 20.15 0.70
C PHE A 116 -0.07 20.32 1.24
N ALA A 117 0.04 20.75 2.52
CA ALA A 117 1.33 20.93 3.15
C ALA A 117 1.97 19.59 3.51
N LEU A 118 3.28 19.44 3.33
CA LEU A 118 4.02 18.21 3.64
C LEU A 118 3.96 17.81 5.13
N LEU A 119 3.82 18.79 6.02
CA LEU A 119 3.68 18.58 7.46
C LEU A 119 2.24 18.31 7.91
N SER A 120 1.30 18.22 6.97
CA SER A 120 -0.08 17.82 7.28
C SER A 120 -0.20 16.31 7.44
N ARG A 121 -1.34 15.85 7.99
CA ARG A 121 -1.68 14.43 8.08
C ARG A 121 -1.61 13.74 6.71
N GLU A 122 -2.14 14.39 5.69
CA GLU A 122 -2.12 13.89 4.31
C GLU A 122 -0.69 13.83 3.76
N GLY A 123 0.13 14.84 4.05
CA GLY A 123 1.56 14.84 3.70
C GLY A 123 2.32 13.70 4.37
N SER A 124 1.99 13.37 5.62
CA SER A 124 2.54 12.21 6.32
C SER A 124 2.22 10.89 5.61
N LEU A 125 0.98 10.71 5.17
CA LEU A 125 0.56 9.52 4.41
C LEU A 125 1.29 9.41 3.06
N VAL A 126 1.53 10.53 2.40
CA VAL A 126 2.31 10.55 1.13
C VAL A 126 3.76 10.13 1.36
N ILE A 127 4.40 10.60 2.43
CA ILE A 127 5.76 10.17 2.76
C ILE A 127 5.78 8.67 3.07
N ASN A 128 4.83 8.16 3.85
CA ASN A 128 4.73 6.72 4.11
C ASN A 128 4.54 5.91 2.82
N ASN A 129 3.72 6.40 1.89
CA ASN A 129 3.57 5.77 0.59
C ASN A 129 4.87 5.73 -0.21
N LEU A 130 5.63 6.81 -0.19
CA LEU A 130 6.93 6.87 -0.86
C LEU A 130 7.91 5.85 -0.25
N LEU A 131 7.96 5.75 1.07
CA LEU A 131 8.79 4.76 1.77
C LEU A 131 8.36 3.33 1.43
N LEU A 132 7.06 3.01 1.49
CA LEU A 132 6.51 1.70 1.15
C LEU A 132 6.80 1.30 -0.30
N THR A 133 6.59 2.22 -1.24
CA THR A 133 6.88 1.95 -2.67
C THR A 133 8.37 1.82 -2.95
N THR A 134 9.22 2.52 -2.20
CA THR A 134 10.68 2.36 -2.29
C THR A 134 11.10 0.98 -1.78
N ILE A 135 10.60 0.54 -0.62
CA ILE A 135 10.86 -0.82 -0.10
C ILE A 135 10.38 -1.86 -1.13
N LEU A 136 9.16 -1.70 -1.66
CA LEU A 136 8.62 -2.58 -2.70
C LEU A 136 9.57 -2.69 -3.91
N ALA A 137 10.03 -1.56 -4.44
CA ALA A 137 10.93 -1.53 -5.60
C ALA A 137 12.25 -2.24 -5.30
N LEU A 138 12.83 -2.01 -4.13
CA LEU A 138 14.10 -2.62 -3.73
C LEU A 138 13.96 -4.13 -3.46
N VAL A 139 12.84 -4.58 -2.87
CA VAL A 139 12.55 -6.00 -2.68
C VAL A 139 12.33 -6.67 -4.04
N LEU A 140 11.59 -6.04 -4.96
CA LEU A 140 11.38 -6.55 -6.31
C LEU A 140 12.71 -6.69 -7.06
N LEU A 141 13.55 -5.64 -7.04
CA LEU A 141 14.85 -5.68 -7.69
C LEU A 141 15.74 -6.79 -7.12
N GLY A 142 15.85 -6.89 -5.78
CA GLY A 142 16.65 -7.91 -5.13
C GLY A 142 16.14 -9.34 -5.41
N THR A 143 14.82 -9.51 -5.55
CA THR A 143 14.22 -10.83 -5.84
C THR A 143 14.38 -11.24 -7.29
N LEU A 144 14.32 -10.30 -8.25
CA LEU A 144 14.47 -10.59 -9.68
C LEU A 144 15.93 -10.54 -10.16
N TYR A 145 16.82 -9.90 -9.40
CA TYR A 145 18.23 -9.74 -9.81
C TYR A 145 18.96 -11.07 -10.12
N PRO A 146 18.79 -12.15 -9.32
CA PRO A 146 19.39 -13.44 -9.62
C PRO A 146 18.99 -14.00 -10.99
N ILE A 147 17.74 -13.81 -11.41
CA ILE A 147 17.24 -14.26 -12.72
C ILE A 147 17.97 -13.53 -13.85
N VAL A 148 18.13 -12.21 -13.71
CA VAL A 148 18.80 -11.38 -14.71
C VAL A 148 20.29 -11.73 -14.78
N ALA A 149 20.92 -11.92 -13.61
CA ALA A 149 22.34 -12.31 -13.53
C ALA A 149 22.59 -13.69 -14.18
N GLU A 150 21.72 -14.67 -13.92
CA GLU A 150 21.82 -16.00 -14.52
C GLU A 150 21.65 -15.96 -16.04
N ALA A 151 20.76 -15.13 -16.56
CA ALA A 151 20.61 -14.92 -18.00
C ALA A 151 21.85 -14.28 -18.63
N MET A 152 22.69 -13.57 -17.87
CA MET A 152 23.98 -13.03 -18.28
C MET A 152 25.16 -14.00 -18.06
N GLY A 153 24.88 -15.19 -17.53
CA GLY A 153 25.89 -16.22 -17.26
C GLY A 153 26.54 -16.15 -15.86
N GLU A 154 26.07 -15.24 -14.99
CA GLU A 154 26.58 -15.07 -13.65
C GLU A 154 25.64 -15.72 -12.62
N LYS A 155 26.18 -16.54 -11.71
CA LYS A 155 25.40 -17.12 -10.61
C LYS A 155 25.55 -16.27 -9.37
N ILE A 156 24.56 -15.39 -9.14
CA ILE A 156 24.52 -14.49 -7.99
C ILE A 156 23.32 -14.85 -7.12
N SER A 157 23.53 -14.85 -5.81
CA SER A 157 22.47 -14.99 -4.82
C SER A 157 22.34 -13.70 -4.01
N VAL A 158 21.10 -13.19 -3.89
CA VAL A 158 20.77 -12.05 -3.05
C VAL A 158 20.08 -12.57 -1.80
N GLY A 159 20.68 -12.33 -0.66
CA GLY A 159 20.23 -12.91 0.62
C GLY A 159 19.87 -11.87 1.71
N PRO A 160 19.63 -12.35 2.94
CA PRO A 160 19.22 -11.52 4.07
C PRO A 160 20.02 -10.25 4.33
N PRO A 161 21.36 -10.21 4.14
CA PRO A 161 22.13 -9.00 4.38
C PRO A 161 21.68 -7.81 3.52
N TYR A 162 21.34 -8.06 2.24
CA TYR A 162 20.81 -7.03 1.35
C TYR A 162 19.43 -6.57 1.82
N PHE A 163 18.49 -7.49 1.96
CA PHE A 163 17.10 -7.17 2.27
C PHE A 163 16.93 -6.54 3.65
N ASN A 164 17.66 -7.03 4.66
CA ASN A 164 17.63 -6.46 6.01
C ASN A 164 18.13 -5.01 6.01
N SER A 165 19.27 -4.74 5.36
CA SER A 165 19.84 -3.39 5.32
C SER A 165 18.91 -2.41 4.62
N VAL A 166 18.42 -2.79 3.45
CA VAL A 166 17.52 -1.96 2.64
C VAL A 166 16.20 -1.71 3.36
N SER A 167 15.56 -2.77 3.87
CA SER A 167 14.29 -2.63 4.55
C SER A 167 14.40 -1.80 5.83
N ALA A 168 15.47 -1.97 6.63
CA ALA A 168 15.66 -1.23 7.87
C ALA A 168 15.78 0.28 7.64
N VAL A 169 16.53 0.71 6.62
CA VAL A 169 16.73 2.13 6.30
C VAL A 169 15.42 2.86 6.06
N PHE A 170 14.43 2.21 5.46
CA PHE A 170 13.14 2.83 5.14
C PHE A 170 12.04 2.52 6.17
N THR A 171 12.10 1.35 6.83
CA THR A 171 11.10 0.97 7.84
C THR A 171 11.27 1.76 9.13
N VAL A 172 12.51 2.01 9.56
CA VAL A 172 12.76 2.78 10.80
C VAL A 172 12.16 4.19 10.73
N PRO A 173 12.43 5.02 9.70
CA PRO A 173 11.78 6.33 9.59
C PRO A 173 10.24 6.25 9.51
N MET A 174 9.69 5.23 8.87
CA MET A 174 8.25 5.01 8.75
C MET A 174 7.61 4.75 10.12
N VAL A 175 8.22 3.87 10.93
CA VAL A 175 7.74 3.54 12.28
C VAL A 175 7.89 4.74 13.22
N VAL A 176 9.05 5.41 13.21
CA VAL A 176 9.30 6.62 14.02
C VAL A 176 8.28 7.70 13.70
N ARG A 177 8.01 7.93 12.41
CA ARG A 177 7.02 8.92 12.00
C ARG A 177 5.59 8.53 12.40
N GLY A 178 5.24 7.25 12.32
CA GLY A 178 3.92 6.75 12.74
C GLY A 178 3.68 6.85 14.24
N SER A 179 4.74 6.83 15.05
CA SER A 179 4.66 6.97 16.52
C SER A 179 4.66 8.42 16.99
N LEU A 180 4.99 9.41 16.14
CA LEU A 180 4.95 10.81 16.51
C LEU A 180 3.50 11.33 16.56
N PRO A 181 3.11 12.05 17.64
CA PRO A 181 1.79 12.65 17.72
C PRO A 181 1.63 13.70 16.60
N GLU A 182 0.43 13.75 16.01
CA GLU A 182 0.13 14.75 14.97
C GLU A 182 0.30 16.18 15.51
N PRO A 183 0.98 17.07 14.78
CA PRO A 183 1.13 18.48 15.19
C PRO A 183 -0.21 19.18 15.47
N SER A 184 -1.26 18.80 14.75
CA SER A 184 -2.62 19.31 14.97
C SER A 184 -3.22 18.92 16.32
N ARG A 185 -2.86 17.74 16.85
CA ARG A 185 -3.32 17.31 18.18
C ARG A 185 -2.58 18.05 19.29
N LEU A 186 -1.29 18.33 19.11
CA LEU A 186 -0.52 19.11 20.08
C LEU A 186 -1.05 20.55 20.22
N LEU A 187 -1.45 21.18 19.10
CA LEU A 187 -2.03 22.53 19.12
C LEU A 187 -3.42 22.59 19.78
N VAL A 188 -4.22 21.52 19.65
CA VAL A 188 -5.55 21.45 20.30
C VAL A 188 -5.43 21.23 21.81
N THR A 189 -4.41 20.52 22.27
CA THR A 189 -4.22 20.29 23.72
C THR A 189 -3.58 21.46 24.45
N THR A 190 -2.92 22.38 23.74
CA THR A 190 -2.27 23.57 24.32
C THR A 190 -3.06 24.87 24.11
N GLY A 191 -4.10 24.85 23.27
CA GLY A 191 -4.99 26.01 23.10
C GLY A 191 -6.02 26.15 24.22
N PRO A 192 -6.40 27.40 24.60
CA PRO A 192 -7.50 27.58 25.51
C PRO A 192 -8.77 26.94 24.96
N HIS A 193 -9.46 26.15 25.77
CA HIS A 193 -10.73 25.54 25.38
C HIS A 193 -11.68 26.65 24.84
N PRO A 194 -12.27 26.48 23.66
CA PRO A 194 -13.29 27.43 23.22
C PRO A 194 -14.41 27.43 24.24
N PRO A 195 -14.94 28.63 24.63
CA PRO A 195 -16.05 28.70 25.53
C PRO A 195 -17.23 27.88 24.99
N PRO A 196 -18.01 27.24 25.85
CA PRO A 196 -19.20 26.51 25.43
C PRO A 196 -20.08 27.43 24.59
N PRO A 197 -20.71 26.92 23.50
CA PRO A 197 -21.59 27.75 22.68
C PRO A 197 -22.64 28.40 23.60
N ALA A 198 -22.74 29.73 23.50
CA ALA A 198 -23.73 30.48 24.27
C ALA A 198 -25.11 29.85 24.04
N ALA A 199 -25.77 29.47 25.10
CA ALA A 199 -27.12 28.91 25.02
C ALA A 199 -27.97 29.87 24.18
N SER A 200 -28.45 29.40 23.03
CA SER A 200 -29.33 30.20 22.18
C SER A 200 -30.59 30.58 22.97
N THR A 201 -30.64 31.80 23.44
CA THR A 201 -31.81 32.39 24.15
C THR A 201 -32.96 32.70 23.18
N LYS A 202 -32.86 32.28 21.93
CA LYS A 202 -33.91 32.50 20.95
C LYS A 202 -35.06 31.52 21.22
N PRO A 203 -36.25 31.98 21.61
CA PRO A 203 -37.38 31.09 21.85
C PRO A 203 -37.74 30.39 20.54
N PRO A 204 -38.16 29.11 20.61
CA PRO A 204 -38.53 28.38 19.41
C PRO A 204 -39.67 29.09 18.69
N ASN A 205 -39.47 29.34 17.40
CA ASN A 205 -40.46 30.00 16.56
C ASN A 205 -41.75 29.16 16.56
N ARG A 206 -42.89 29.73 16.89
CA ARG A 206 -44.20 29.04 16.98
C ARG A 206 -44.56 28.27 15.70
N ALA A 207 -43.99 28.63 14.57
CA ALA A 207 -44.19 27.92 13.30
C ALA A 207 -43.52 26.51 13.24
N SER A 208 -42.46 26.25 14.01
CA SER A 208 -41.78 24.94 14.01
C SER A 208 -42.49 23.91 14.91
N LEU A 209 -43.29 24.35 15.88
CA LEU A 209 -44.07 23.45 16.73
C LEU A 209 -45.28 22.83 16.01
N ALA A 210 -45.82 23.50 15.00
CA ALA A 210 -46.94 22.98 14.23
C ALA A 210 -46.54 21.86 13.26
N THR A 211 -45.25 21.83 12.83
CA THR A 211 -44.74 20.84 11.88
C THR A 211 -44.33 19.53 12.56
N CYS A 212 -43.97 19.59 13.87
CA CYS A 212 -43.63 18.39 14.65
C CYS A 212 -44.84 17.56 15.08
N LEU A 213 -46.02 18.12 15.15
CA LEU A 213 -47.24 17.42 15.55
C LEU A 213 -47.88 16.58 14.40
N GLY A 214 -47.43 16.79 13.17
CA GLY A 214 -47.96 16.08 11.98
C GLY A 214 -47.10 14.92 11.47
N SER A 215 -45.87 14.71 11.96
CA SER A 215 -44.96 13.70 11.47
C SER A 215 -44.52 12.74 12.59
N ARG A 216 -44.90 11.46 12.46
CA ARG A 216 -44.48 10.35 13.35
C ARG A 216 -42.99 10.00 13.32
N ARG A 217 -42.09 10.95 12.99
CA ARG A 217 -40.64 10.74 12.94
C ARG A 217 -39.90 11.93 13.55
N CYS A 218 -39.93 12.04 14.86
CA CYS A 218 -38.95 12.80 15.60
C CYS A 218 -38.49 11.91 16.78
N CYS A 219 -37.40 11.14 16.50
CA CYS A 219 -36.50 10.63 17.52
C CYS A 219 -35.10 11.04 17.10
#